data_a3ffe2c08ef0b0b9261bcc69da0c09ae
#
_entry.id   a3ffe2c08ef0b0b9261bcc69da0c09ae
#
_cell.length_a   1.000
_cell.length_b   1.000
_cell.length_c   1.000
_cell.angle_alpha   90.00
_cell.angle_beta   90.00
_cell.angle_gamma   90.00
#
_symmetry.space_group_name_H-M   'P 1'
#
loop_
_entity.id
_entity.type
_entity.pdbx_description
1 polymer ?
#
loop_
_entity_poly.entity_id
_entity_poly.type
_entity_poly.pdbx_seq_one_letter_code
_entity_poly.pdbx_strand_id
1 'polypeptide(L)'
;MRRKLIAGNWKMNNTNKEALELVKQLKDLVKDVKDRDIMIAPTFTCLSDVCNAIKGSNIKLGAQNLYFEEKGAFTGQISADMLL
;
A
#
# COMPACT_ATOMS: atom_id res chain seq x y z
N MET A 1 -0.82 9.74 23.77
CA MET A 1 -1.00 10.67 22.63
C MET A 1 -1.10 9.87 21.32
N ARG A 2 -2.10 10.15 20.51
CA ARG A 2 -2.26 9.47 19.23
C ARG A 2 -1.22 9.95 18.23
N ARG A 3 -0.59 9.00 17.53
CA ARG A 3 0.25 9.35 16.40
C ARG A 3 -0.65 9.79 15.23
N LYS A 4 -0.18 10.75 14.49
CA LYS A 4 -0.86 11.17 13.25
C LYS A 4 -0.59 10.13 12.16
N LEU A 5 -1.60 9.87 11.35
CA LEU A 5 -1.49 8.99 10.18
C LEU A 5 -1.64 9.84 8.92
N ILE A 6 -0.68 9.72 8.03
CA ILE A 6 -0.78 10.28 6.67
C ILE A 6 -0.95 9.11 5.72
N ALA A 7 -2.07 9.08 5.02
CA ALA A 7 -2.41 7.98 4.12
C ALA A 7 -2.58 8.50 2.69
N GLY A 8 -1.94 7.83 1.74
CA GLY A 8 -2.09 8.13 0.33
C GLY A 8 -2.85 7.02 -0.37
N ASN A 9 -4.10 7.28 -0.76
CA ASN A 9 -4.88 6.36 -1.58
C ASN A 9 -4.60 6.65 -3.04
N TRP A 10 -4.01 5.68 -3.75
CA TRP A 10 -3.65 5.86 -5.15
C TRP A 10 -4.84 5.74 -6.10
N LYS A 11 -5.93 5.18 -5.62
CA LYS A 11 -7.13 4.95 -6.44
C LYS A 11 -6.75 4.12 -7.67
N MET A 12 -7.30 4.42 -8.83
CA MET A 12 -7.01 3.68 -10.07
C MET A 12 -5.88 4.36 -10.83
N ASN A 13 -4.69 4.37 -10.22
CA ASN A 13 -3.49 4.99 -10.80
C ASN A 13 -2.30 4.09 -10.63
N ASN A 14 -1.32 4.25 -11.49
CA ASN A 14 0.00 3.65 -11.47
C ASN A 14 0.03 2.18 -11.90
N THR A 15 0.81 1.94 -12.94
CA THR A 15 1.27 0.60 -13.29
C THR A 15 2.36 0.17 -12.30
N ASN A 16 2.78 -1.10 -12.34
CA ASN A 16 3.84 -1.58 -11.45
C ASN A 16 5.13 -0.78 -11.59
N LYS A 17 5.51 -0.44 -12.83
CA LYS A 17 6.71 0.36 -13.08
C LYS A 17 6.59 1.76 -12.48
N GLU A 18 5.46 2.42 -12.70
CA GLU A 18 5.19 3.74 -12.14
C GLU A 18 5.17 3.70 -10.62
N ALA A 19 4.57 2.65 -10.06
CA ALA A 19 4.48 2.46 -8.62
C ALA A 19 5.86 2.33 -7.98
N LEU A 20 6.75 1.55 -8.58
CA LEU A 20 8.11 1.37 -8.05
C LEU A 20 8.91 2.66 -8.09
N GLU A 21 8.77 3.44 -9.16
CA GLU A 21 9.41 4.75 -9.27
C GLU A 21 8.90 5.72 -8.20
N LEU A 22 7.59 5.77 -8.00
CA LEU A 22 6.97 6.64 -7.01
C LEU A 22 7.41 6.27 -5.59
N VAL A 23 7.43 4.97 -5.28
CA VAL A 23 7.85 4.49 -3.96
C VAL A 23 9.31 4.84 -3.69
N LYS A 24 10.17 4.70 -4.69
CA LYS A 24 11.59 5.05 -4.55
C LYS A 24 11.76 6.51 -4.15
N GLN A 25 11.06 7.41 -4.81
CA GLN A 25 11.10 8.83 -4.49
C GLN A 25 10.50 9.11 -3.12
N LEU A 26 9.37 8.46 -2.79
CA LEU A 26 8.69 8.66 -1.51
C LEU A 26 9.56 8.21 -0.34
N LYS A 27 10.26 7.08 -0.46
CA LYS A 27 11.16 6.60 0.59
C LYS A 27 12.21 7.64 0.95
N ASP A 28 12.79 8.29 -0.03
CA ASP A 28 13.79 9.33 0.22
C ASP A 28 13.18 10.56 0.88
N LEU A 29 11.97 10.94 0.47
CA LEU A 29 11.31 12.14 1.00
C LEU A 29 10.88 11.99 2.46
N VAL A 30 10.53 10.77 2.90
CA VAL A 30 9.97 10.55 4.24
C VAL A 30 10.89 9.79 5.18
N LYS A 31 12.11 9.48 4.78
CA LYS A 31 13.02 8.63 5.56
C LYS A 31 13.30 9.13 6.96
N ASP A 32 13.23 10.43 7.19
CA ASP A 32 13.51 11.06 8.47
C ASP A 32 12.25 11.41 9.26
N VAL A 33 11.07 11.07 8.75
CA VAL A 33 9.81 11.34 9.44
C VAL A 33 9.60 10.31 10.54
N LYS A 34 9.56 10.75 11.80
CA LYS A 34 9.48 9.88 12.98
C LYS A 34 8.22 10.11 13.82
N ASP A 35 7.55 11.24 13.68
CA ASP A 35 6.47 11.67 14.55
C ASP A 35 5.07 11.27 14.06
N ARG A 36 4.99 10.59 12.93
CA ARG A 36 3.72 10.17 12.33
C ARG A 36 3.88 8.89 11.54
N ASP A 37 2.77 8.19 11.36
CA ASP A 37 2.73 6.99 10.52
C ASP A 37 2.41 7.39 9.08
N ILE A 38 3.07 6.75 8.13
CA ILE A 38 2.89 6.99 6.70
C ILE A 38 2.43 5.69 6.07
N MET A 39 1.28 5.73 5.36
CA MET A 39 0.71 4.55 4.69
C MET A 39 0.37 4.92 3.25
N ILE A 40 0.56 3.97 2.34
CA ILE A 40 0.13 4.08 0.95
C ILE A 40 -0.79 2.91 0.63
N ALA A 41 -1.77 3.15 -0.22
CA ALA A 41 -2.75 2.14 -0.64
C ALA A 41 -2.79 2.08 -2.17
N PRO A 42 -1.88 1.28 -2.78
CA PRO A 42 -1.87 1.10 -4.24
C PRO A 42 -2.98 0.17 -4.69
N THR A 43 -3.15 0.03 -6.01
CA THR A 43 -4.09 -0.93 -6.57
C THR A 43 -3.65 -2.36 -6.25
N PHE A 44 -4.58 -3.32 -6.36
CA PHE A 44 -4.28 -4.73 -6.08
C PHE A 44 -3.11 -5.26 -6.91
N THR A 45 -3.02 -4.84 -8.17
CA THR A 45 -1.95 -5.30 -9.07
C THR A 45 -0.56 -4.87 -8.65
N CYS A 46 -0.45 -3.82 -7.83
CA CYS A 46 0.83 -3.27 -7.38
C CYS A 46 1.21 -3.69 -5.96
N LEU A 47 0.29 -4.32 -5.21
CA LEU A 47 0.51 -4.58 -3.78
C LEU A 47 1.78 -5.38 -3.51
N SER A 48 2.00 -6.47 -4.24
CA SER A 48 3.17 -7.33 -4.01
C SER A 48 4.48 -6.59 -4.28
N ASP A 49 4.57 -5.92 -5.43
CA ASP A 49 5.78 -5.18 -5.79
C ASP A 49 6.05 -4.03 -4.82
N VAL A 50 5.02 -3.29 -4.43
CA VAL A 50 5.15 -2.19 -3.48
C VAL A 50 5.53 -2.73 -2.10
N CYS A 51 4.95 -3.84 -1.67
CA CYS A 51 5.30 -4.48 -0.40
C CYS A 51 6.80 -4.77 -0.33
N ASN A 52 7.36 -5.33 -1.38
CA ASN A 52 8.80 -5.60 -1.45
C ASN A 52 9.62 -4.31 -1.48
N ALA A 53 9.15 -3.31 -2.20
CA ALA A 53 9.88 -2.05 -2.39
C ALA A 53 9.98 -1.22 -1.11
N ILE A 54 8.99 -1.31 -0.22
CA ILE A 54 8.98 -0.51 1.03
C ILE A 54 9.64 -1.21 2.22
N LYS A 55 10.11 -2.44 2.06
CA LYS A 55 10.80 -3.15 3.14
C LYS A 55 12.00 -2.35 3.63
N GLY A 56 12.14 -2.27 4.95
CA GLY A 56 13.21 -1.49 5.56
C GLY A 56 12.95 0.01 5.63
N SER A 57 11.80 0.47 5.12
CA SER A 57 11.42 1.89 5.20
C SER A 57 10.39 2.11 6.31
N ASN A 58 10.03 3.36 6.53
CA ASN A 58 9.00 3.75 7.49
C ASN A 58 7.61 3.87 6.83
N ILE A 59 7.44 3.35 5.61
CA ILE A 59 6.17 3.38 4.89
C ILE A 59 5.42 2.09 5.15
N LYS A 60 4.13 2.21 5.47
CA LYS A 60 3.23 1.08 5.68
C LYS A 60 2.34 0.88 4.46
N LEU A 61 1.91 -0.35 4.25
CA LEU A 61 1.09 -0.73 3.11
C LEU A 61 -0.35 -0.98 3.55
N GLY A 62 -1.29 -0.47 2.77
CA GLY A 62 -2.71 -0.76 2.93
C GLY A 62 -3.32 -1.19 1.61
N ALA A 63 -4.38 -1.97 1.66
CA ALA A 63 -5.19 -2.29 0.49
C ALA A 63 -6.30 -1.24 0.35
N GLN A 64 -6.69 -0.96 -0.89
CA GLN A 64 -7.79 -0.01 -1.13
C GLN A 64 -9.13 -0.62 -0.78
N ASN A 65 -9.26 -1.94 -0.92
CA ASN A 65 -10.52 -2.65 -0.74
C ASN A 65 -10.24 -4.12 -0.47
N LEU A 66 -11.21 -4.82 0.12
CA LEU A 66 -11.24 -6.27 0.20
C LEU A 66 -12.70 -6.72 0.31
N TYR A 67 -12.97 -7.95 -0.11
CA TYR A 67 -14.30 -8.52 0.05
C TYR A 67 -14.41 -9.19 1.42
N PHE A 68 -15.62 -9.28 1.97
CA PHE A 68 -15.83 -9.81 3.33
C PHE A 68 -15.80 -11.33 3.40
N GLU A 69 -15.88 -12.03 2.28
CA GLU A 69 -15.80 -13.50 2.23
C GLU A 69 -14.37 -13.95 1.98
N GLU A 70 -13.96 -15.06 2.57
CA GLU A 70 -12.60 -15.58 2.41
C GLU A 70 -12.37 -16.17 1.02
N LYS A 71 -13.39 -16.78 0.44
CA LYS A 71 -13.35 -17.35 -0.92
C LYS A 71 -14.76 -17.52 -1.44
N GLY A 72 -14.89 -17.75 -2.73
CA GLY A 72 -16.18 -17.95 -3.36
C GLY A 72 -16.21 -17.50 -4.81
N ALA A 73 -17.40 -17.51 -5.38
CA ALA A 73 -17.61 -17.15 -6.80
C ALA A 73 -17.80 -15.64 -6.95
N PHE A 74 -16.79 -14.87 -6.52
CA PHE A 74 -16.78 -13.41 -6.60
C PHE A 74 -15.70 -12.96 -7.57
N THR A 75 -16.13 -12.38 -8.66
CA THR A 75 -15.22 -11.94 -9.72
C THR A 75 -14.71 -10.54 -9.43
N GLY A 76 -13.40 -10.32 -9.61
CA GLY A 76 -12.78 -9.02 -9.43
C GLY A 76 -12.54 -8.62 -7.97
N GLN A 77 -12.79 -9.52 -7.03
CA GLN A 77 -12.61 -9.25 -5.60
C GLN A 77 -11.40 -10.01 -5.04
N ILE A 78 -10.87 -9.51 -3.95
CA ILE A 78 -9.85 -10.21 -3.18
C ILE A 78 -10.28 -10.28 -1.72
N SER A 79 -9.81 -11.30 -1.03
CA SER A 79 -10.14 -11.52 0.38
C SER A 79 -8.98 -11.09 1.29
N ALA A 80 -9.25 -11.02 2.58
CA ALA A 80 -8.22 -10.72 3.58
C ALA A 80 -7.10 -11.77 3.55
N ASP A 81 -7.44 -13.05 3.36
CA ASP A 81 -6.44 -14.12 3.29
C ASP A 81 -5.44 -13.91 2.15
N MET A 82 -5.88 -13.37 1.03
CA MET A 82 -5.02 -13.10 -0.13
C MET A 82 -4.04 -11.96 0.13
N LEU A 83 -4.35 -11.08 1.08
CA LEU A 83 -3.53 -9.92 1.42
C LEU A 83 -2.47 -10.22 2.48
N LEU A 84 -2.65 -11.27 3.25
CA LEU A 84 -1.76 -11.62 4.37
C LEU A 84 -0.51 -12.41 3.95
#